data_2b11e5700fe259b5388f91857af022e9
#
_entry.id   2b11e5700fe259b5388f91857af022e9
#
_cell.length_a   1.000
_cell.length_b   1.000
_cell.length_c   1.000
_cell.angle_alpha   90.00
_cell.angle_beta   90.00
_cell.angle_gamma   90.00
#
_symmetry.space_group_name_H-M   'P 1'
#
loop_
_entity.id
_entity.type
_entity.pdbx_description
1 polymer ?
#
loop_
_entity_poly.entity_id
_entity_poly.type
_entity_poly.pdbx_seq_one_letter_code
_entity_poly.pdbx_strand_id
1 'polypeptide(L)'
;KEEAPGKYILNQVKFWGFPERLLDEAQRVWNELMQQPPVPGQMQTAYIHIPFCQTKCTYCGFYQHATNQDAEDKYVDMLLKEMQMAADQPRFRDGLIHTIFIGGGTPTSLSANNAKRMLSAIQEYFPLANDYELTLEGRIHDLVPEKMDVWMSHGVNRMSLGVQSFHTHVRRQLGRLDDQDTV
;
A
#
# COMPACT_ATOMS: atom_id res chain seq x y z
N LYS A 1 4.21 -8.10 25.31
CA LYS A 1 3.06 -7.15 25.22
C LYS A 1 2.71 -7.09 23.76
N GLU A 2 1.57 -7.66 23.39
CA GLU A 2 1.00 -7.52 22.06
C GLU A 2 0.70 -6.04 21.82
N GLU A 3 1.25 -5.49 20.75
CA GLU A 3 0.94 -4.12 20.35
C GLU A 3 -0.45 -4.11 19.71
N ALA A 4 -1.31 -3.18 20.14
CA ALA A 4 -2.67 -3.08 19.63
C ALA A 4 -2.69 -2.81 18.11
N PRO A 5 -3.66 -3.42 17.37
CA PRO A 5 -3.88 -3.10 15.95
C PRO A 5 -4.09 -1.59 15.76
N GLY A 6 -3.57 -1.05 14.71
CA GLY A 6 -3.72 0.38 14.38
C GLY A 6 -2.59 1.29 14.86
N LYS A 7 -1.67 0.85 15.71
CA LYS A 7 -0.52 1.66 16.15
C LYS A 7 0.37 2.09 14.98
N TYR A 8 0.44 1.29 13.93
CA TYR A 8 1.19 1.59 12.71
C TYR A 8 0.52 2.64 11.84
N ILE A 9 -0.79 2.57 11.68
CA ILE A 9 -1.58 3.61 10.97
C ILE A 9 -1.38 4.95 11.66
N LEU A 10 -1.41 4.97 13.00
CA LEU A 10 -1.24 6.17 13.80
C LEU A 10 0.18 6.76 13.73
N ASN A 11 1.21 5.94 13.55
CA ASN A 11 2.57 6.43 13.34
C ASN A 11 2.72 7.17 12.00
N GLN A 12 1.96 6.78 10.97
CA GLN A 12 1.87 7.54 9.72
C GLN A 12 1.15 8.88 9.92
N VAL A 13 0.12 8.92 10.74
CA VAL A 13 -0.62 10.15 11.07
C VAL A 13 0.28 11.16 11.83
N LYS A 14 1.20 10.72 12.69
CA LYS A 14 2.20 11.58 13.34
C LYS A 14 3.05 12.37 12.34
N PHE A 15 3.38 11.78 11.20
CA PHE A 15 4.14 12.44 10.13
C PHE A 15 3.41 13.67 9.56
N TRP A 16 2.07 13.68 9.56
CA TRP A 16 1.24 14.80 9.08
C TRP A 16 1.02 15.89 10.12
N GLY A 17 1.72 15.85 11.27
CA GLY A 17 1.64 16.88 12.29
C GLY A 17 0.35 16.89 13.12
N PHE A 18 -0.37 15.78 13.14
CA PHE A 18 -1.53 15.66 14.03
C PHE A 18 -1.10 15.64 15.51
N PRO A 19 -1.81 16.37 16.40
CA PRO A 19 -1.54 16.33 17.83
C PRO A 19 -1.69 14.92 18.40
N GLU A 20 -0.81 14.51 19.32
CA GLU A 20 -0.84 13.15 19.92
C GLU A 20 -2.21 12.80 20.54
N ARG A 21 -2.89 13.77 21.14
CA ARG A 21 -4.24 13.58 21.68
C ARG A 21 -5.27 13.06 20.67
N LEU A 22 -5.11 13.41 19.38
CA LEU A 22 -5.98 12.92 18.31
C LEU A 22 -5.64 11.50 17.89
N LEU A 23 -4.43 11.01 18.20
CA LEU A 23 -4.02 9.66 17.89
C LEU A 23 -4.75 8.63 18.77
N ASP A 24 -4.87 8.92 20.07
CA ASP A 24 -5.61 8.05 21.01
C ASP A 24 -7.09 7.99 20.64
N GLU A 25 -7.67 9.12 20.25
CA GLU A 25 -9.06 9.16 19.80
C GLU A 25 -9.24 8.42 18.47
N ALA A 26 -8.34 8.61 17.51
CA ALA A 26 -8.36 7.89 16.25
C ALA A 26 -8.24 6.37 16.46
N GLN A 27 -7.38 5.93 17.38
CA GLN A 27 -7.26 4.52 17.75
C GLN A 27 -8.55 3.96 18.33
N ARG A 28 -9.18 4.72 19.25
CA ARG A 28 -10.45 4.31 19.85
C ARG A 28 -11.55 4.17 18.80
N VAL A 29 -11.70 5.20 17.95
CA VAL A 29 -12.68 5.19 16.86
C VAL A 29 -12.42 4.04 15.88
N TRP A 30 -11.16 3.80 15.53
CA TRP A 30 -10.79 2.66 14.68
C TRP A 30 -11.21 1.33 15.30
N ASN A 31 -10.87 1.10 16.57
CA ASN A 31 -11.24 -0.11 17.27
C ASN A 31 -12.77 -0.31 17.33
N GLU A 32 -13.51 0.76 17.62
CA GLU A 32 -14.98 0.73 17.65
C GLU A 32 -15.59 0.42 16.28
N LEU A 33 -15.03 1.02 15.21
CA LEU A 33 -15.48 0.78 13.84
C LEU A 33 -15.21 -0.67 13.38
N MET A 34 -14.04 -1.19 13.72
CA MET A 34 -13.66 -2.55 13.31
C MET A 34 -14.48 -3.64 14.02
N GLN A 35 -15.02 -3.35 15.21
CA GLN A 35 -15.92 -4.25 15.94
C GLN A 35 -17.38 -4.22 15.42
N GLN A 36 -17.74 -3.24 14.60
CA GLN A 36 -19.07 -3.16 14.01
C GLN A 36 -19.17 -4.10 12.81
N PRO A 37 -20.33 -4.70 12.54
CA PRO A 37 -20.55 -5.43 11.31
C PRO A 37 -20.49 -4.51 10.10
N PRO A 38 -20.18 -5.02 8.90
CA PRO A 38 -20.26 -4.24 7.69
C PRO A 38 -21.69 -3.73 7.44
N VAL A 39 -21.79 -2.56 6.82
CA VAL A 39 -23.10 -2.01 6.44
C VAL A 39 -23.63 -2.77 5.23
N PRO A 40 -24.83 -3.36 5.29
CA PRO A 40 -25.40 -4.11 4.16
C PRO A 40 -25.46 -3.26 2.88
N GLY A 41 -24.97 -3.82 1.76
CA GLY A 41 -24.95 -3.15 0.46
C GLY A 41 -23.87 -2.08 0.28
N GLN A 42 -23.04 -1.83 1.30
CA GLN A 42 -21.90 -0.92 1.18
C GLN A 42 -20.68 -1.65 0.65
N MET A 43 -20.10 -1.11 -0.43
CA MET A 43 -18.81 -1.57 -0.94
C MET A 43 -17.68 -1.15 0.02
N GLN A 44 -16.79 -2.07 0.35
CA GLN A 44 -15.61 -1.78 1.16
C GLN A 44 -14.38 -1.59 0.28
N THR A 45 -13.52 -0.66 0.70
CA THR A 45 -12.23 -0.38 0.06
C THR A 45 -11.11 -0.54 1.08
N ALA A 46 -10.01 -1.16 0.69
CA ALA A 46 -8.78 -1.22 1.46
C ALA A 46 -7.69 -0.37 0.81
N TYR A 47 -6.95 0.38 1.63
CA TYR A 47 -5.75 1.08 1.21
C TYR A 47 -4.53 0.51 1.93
N ILE A 48 -3.53 0.11 1.16
CA ILE A 48 -2.26 -0.41 1.68
C ILE A 48 -1.17 0.59 1.34
N HIS A 49 -0.46 1.07 2.36
CA HIS A 49 0.59 2.07 2.20
C HIS A 49 1.97 1.44 2.12
N ILE A 50 2.75 1.79 1.11
CA ILE A 50 4.16 1.39 0.97
C ILE A 50 5.03 2.65 1.03
N PRO A 51 5.81 2.89 2.10
CA PRO A 51 6.50 4.16 2.33
C PRO A 51 7.83 4.30 1.60
N PHE A 52 8.22 3.35 0.75
CA PHE A 52 9.54 3.29 0.13
C PHE A 52 9.57 3.87 -1.28
N CYS A 53 10.69 4.55 -1.60
CA CYS A 53 11.03 4.97 -2.95
C CYS A 53 12.50 4.74 -3.22
N GLN A 54 12.87 4.29 -4.43
CA GLN A 54 14.28 4.21 -4.85
C GLN A 54 14.93 5.59 -4.96
N THR A 55 14.18 6.57 -5.48
CA THR A 55 14.66 7.94 -5.67
C THR A 55 13.60 8.94 -5.24
N LYS A 56 14.06 10.06 -4.67
CA LYS A 56 13.20 11.20 -4.36
C LYS A 56 12.94 12.02 -5.61
N CYS A 57 11.66 12.17 -5.98
CA CYS A 57 11.25 13.10 -7.02
C CYS A 57 11.31 14.55 -6.52
N THR A 58 11.72 15.49 -7.37
CA THR A 58 11.96 16.90 -6.99
C THR A 58 10.68 17.63 -6.54
N TYR A 59 9.52 17.17 -6.97
CA TYR A 59 8.21 17.78 -6.69
C TYR A 59 7.42 17.03 -5.60
N CYS A 60 7.93 15.88 -5.10
CA CYS A 60 7.13 14.99 -4.27
C CYS A 60 7.15 15.41 -2.79
N GLY A 61 5.97 15.69 -2.23
CA GLY A 61 5.76 15.90 -0.80
C GLY A 61 5.51 14.62 -0.01
N PHE A 62 5.37 13.46 -0.66
CA PHE A 62 5.04 12.17 -0.03
C PHE A 62 6.24 11.24 0.19
N TYR A 63 7.44 11.64 -0.26
CA TYR A 63 8.63 10.87 -0.02
C TYR A 63 8.91 10.74 1.49
N GLN A 64 9.04 9.51 1.97
CA GLN A 64 9.29 9.23 3.37
C GLN A 64 10.66 8.55 3.58
N HIS A 65 10.86 7.40 2.92
CA HIS A 65 12.03 6.57 3.12
C HIS A 65 12.67 6.13 1.81
N ALA A 66 14.00 6.14 1.76
CA ALA A 66 14.73 5.46 0.71
C ALA A 66 14.56 3.94 0.84
N THR A 67 14.52 3.24 -0.30
CA THR A 67 14.50 1.78 -0.31
C THR A 67 15.75 1.21 0.36
N ASN A 68 15.54 0.32 1.32
CA ASN A 68 16.56 -0.45 2.02
C ASN A 68 15.98 -1.82 2.30
N GLN A 69 16.66 -2.90 1.92
CA GLN A 69 16.12 -4.27 1.98
C GLN A 69 15.73 -4.66 3.42
N ASP A 70 16.59 -4.39 4.41
CA ASP A 70 16.27 -4.74 5.81
C ASP A 70 15.06 -3.98 6.36
N ALA A 71 14.92 -2.70 5.96
CA ALA A 71 13.77 -1.89 6.36
C ALA A 71 12.48 -2.35 5.64
N GLU A 72 12.60 -2.71 4.36
CA GLU A 72 11.50 -3.26 3.57
C GLU A 72 11.00 -4.58 4.17
N ASP A 73 11.91 -5.52 4.47
CA ASP A 73 11.57 -6.81 5.05
C ASP A 73 10.84 -6.66 6.39
N LYS A 74 11.37 -5.82 7.29
CA LYS A 74 10.73 -5.53 8.58
C LYS A 74 9.37 -4.88 8.42
N TYR A 75 9.23 -3.95 7.47
CA TYR A 75 7.97 -3.29 7.20
C TYR A 75 6.92 -4.30 6.70
N VAL A 76 7.29 -5.14 5.73
CA VAL A 76 6.40 -6.17 5.20
C VAL A 76 6.03 -7.17 6.28
N ASP A 77 6.96 -7.61 7.13
CA ASP A 77 6.65 -8.49 8.28
C ASP A 77 5.58 -7.89 9.19
N MET A 78 5.65 -6.58 9.45
CA MET A 78 4.68 -5.88 10.28
C MET A 78 3.35 -5.67 9.55
N LEU A 79 3.38 -5.35 8.26
CA LEU A 79 2.19 -5.22 7.44
C LEU A 79 1.39 -6.54 7.37
N LEU A 80 2.08 -7.68 7.23
CA LEU A 80 1.43 -9.00 7.22
C LEU A 80 0.72 -9.28 8.56
N LYS A 81 1.35 -8.93 9.68
CA LYS A 81 0.71 -9.06 11.00
C LYS A 81 -0.52 -8.16 11.13
N GLU A 82 -0.43 -6.92 10.63
CA GLU A 82 -1.56 -6.01 10.65
C GLU A 82 -2.73 -6.53 9.80
N MET A 83 -2.45 -7.07 8.61
CA MET A 83 -3.46 -7.71 7.76
C MET A 83 -4.14 -8.88 8.46
N GLN A 84 -3.36 -9.76 9.10
CA GLN A 84 -3.89 -10.89 9.86
C GLN A 84 -4.78 -10.42 11.02
N MET A 85 -4.34 -9.43 11.79
CA MET A 85 -5.11 -8.87 12.90
C MET A 85 -6.40 -8.17 12.42
N ALA A 86 -6.37 -7.50 11.26
CA ALA A 86 -7.55 -6.90 10.66
C ALA A 86 -8.55 -7.95 10.18
N ALA A 87 -8.07 -9.07 9.64
CA ALA A 87 -8.92 -10.16 9.15
C ALA A 87 -9.82 -10.76 10.24
N ASP A 88 -9.36 -10.75 11.49
CA ASP A 88 -10.12 -11.26 12.65
C ASP A 88 -11.24 -10.30 13.10
N GLN A 89 -11.24 -9.06 12.63
CA GLN A 89 -12.23 -8.07 13.05
C GLN A 89 -13.57 -8.27 12.33
N PRO A 90 -14.72 -8.15 13.05
CA PRO A 90 -16.04 -8.39 12.46
C PRO A 90 -16.32 -7.59 11.18
N ARG A 91 -15.98 -6.30 11.16
CA ARG A 91 -16.20 -5.44 10.00
C ARG A 91 -15.47 -5.92 8.75
N PHE A 92 -14.25 -6.45 8.94
CA PHE A 92 -13.42 -6.93 7.86
C PHE A 92 -13.84 -8.34 7.45
N ARG A 93 -13.95 -9.26 8.41
CA ARG A 93 -14.25 -10.67 8.18
C ARG A 93 -15.62 -10.90 7.51
N ASP A 94 -16.63 -10.14 7.94
CA ASP A 94 -18.03 -10.36 7.56
C ASP A 94 -18.47 -9.47 6.38
N GLY A 95 -17.55 -8.69 5.80
CA GLY A 95 -17.78 -7.82 4.64
C GLY A 95 -17.06 -8.31 3.39
N LEU A 96 -17.37 -7.70 2.24
CA LEU A 96 -16.64 -7.94 0.99
C LEU A 96 -15.84 -6.70 0.60
N ILE A 97 -14.57 -6.89 0.25
CA ILE A 97 -13.69 -5.85 -0.27
C ILE A 97 -13.76 -5.86 -1.79
N HIS A 98 -14.24 -4.76 -2.35
CA HIS A 98 -14.40 -4.59 -3.80
C HIS A 98 -13.22 -3.87 -4.44
N THR A 99 -12.51 -3.05 -3.67
CA THR A 99 -11.37 -2.29 -4.19
C THR A 99 -10.21 -2.31 -3.21
N ILE A 100 -9.03 -2.60 -3.73
CA ILE A 100 -7.78 -2.49 -2.98
C ILE A 100 -6.87 -1.53 -3.76
N PHE A 101 -6.37 -0.52 -3.07
CA PHE A 101 -5.38 0.39 -3.64
C PHE A 101 -4.07 0.28 -2.85
N ILE A 102 -3.02 -0.17 -3.51
CA ILE A 102 -1.67 -0.23 -2.94
C ILE A 102 -0.91 0.98 -3.46
N GLY A 103 -0.69 1.95 -2.58
CA GLY A 103 -0.10 3.24 -2.93
C GLY A 103 0.94 3.72 -1.93
N GLY A 104 1.30 5.01 -1.99
CA GLY A 104 2.21 5.66 -1.04
C GLY A 104 3.46 6.24 -1.68
N GLY A 105 4.63 5.73 -1.33
CA GLY A 105 5.90 6.10 -1.95
C GLY A 105 5.99 5.55 -3.38
N THR A 106 6.36 4.29 -3.49
CA THR A 106 6.40 3.58 -4.77
C THR A 106 6.21 2.08 -4.51
N PRO A 107 4.98 1.56 -4.48
CA PRO A 107 4.73 0.14 -4.23
C PRO A 107 5.48 -0.81 -5.15
N THR A 108 5.64 -0.45 -6.42
CA THR A 108 6.42 -1.23 -7.39
C THR A 108 7.92 -1.28 -7.09
N SER A 109 8.42 -0.45 -6.15
CA SER A 109 9.82 -0.53 -5.71
C SER A 109 10.12 -1.74 -4.83
N LEU A 110 9.10 -2.36 -4.22
CA LEU A 110 9.29 -3.58 -3.43
C LEU A 110 10.03 -4.66 -4.23
N SER A 111 10.84 -5.44 -3.53
CA SER A 111 11.43 -6.65 -4.10
C SER A 111 10.34 -7.62 -4.56
N ALA A 112 10.61 -8.44 -5.57
CA ALA A 112 9.65 -9.45 -6.06
C ALA A 112 9.19 -10.38 -4.92
N ASN A 113 10.09 -10.75 -4.00
CA ASN A 113 9.77 -11.57 -2.86
C ASN A 113 8.78 -10.88 -1.89
N ASN A 114 9.05 -9.63 -1.53
CA ASN A 114 8.18 -8.88 -0.61
C ASN A 114 6.83 -8.52 -1.26
N ALA A 115 6.82 -8.19 -2.55
CA ALA A 115 5.58 -8.02 -3.30
C ALA A 115 4.74 -9.31 -3.29
N LYS A 116 5.37 -10.47 -3.55
CA LYS A 116 4.70 -11.78 -3.47
C LYS A 116 4.11 -12.04 -2.09
N ARG A 117 4.89 -11.84 -1.02
CA ARG A 117 4.44 -12.04 0.36
C ARG A 117 3.20 -11.19 0.69
N MET A 118 3.27 -9.91 0.36
CA MET A 118 2.16 -8.97 0.59
C MET A 118 0.90 -9.36 -0.20
N LEU A 119 1.05 -9.64 -1.50
CA LEU A 119 -0.08 -9.99 -2.36
C LEU A 119 -0.69 -11.34 -1.99
N SER A 120 0.13 -12.32 -1.59
CA SER A 120 -0.37 -13.60 -1.06
C SER A 120 -1.19 -13.40 0.22
N ALA A 121 -0.76 -12.51 1.12
CA ALA A 121 -1.50 -12.20 2.33
C ALA A 121 -2.85 -11.51 2.04
N ILE A 122 -2.91 -10.66 1.01
CA ILE A 122 -4.18 -10.08 0.55
C ILE A 122 -5.13 -11.19 0.10
N GLN A 123 -4.66 -12.12 -0.71
CA GLN A 123 -5.48 -13.25 -1.19
C GLN A 123 -5.92 -14.19 -0.05
N GLU A 124 -5.11 -14.34 0.97
CA GLU A 124 -5.39 -15.23 2.11
C GLU A 124 -6.33 -14.59 3.13
N TYR A 125 -6.13 -13.32 3.47
CA TYR A 125 -6.80 -12.69 4.61
C TYR A 125 -7.96 -11.79 4.24
N PHE A 126 -8.00 -11.27 3.00
CA PHE A 126 -9.03 -10.31 2.62
C PHE A 126 -10.27 -11.02 2.04
N PRO A 127 -11.46 -10.70 2.52
CA PRO A 127 -12.72 -11.23 1.96
C PRO A 127 -13.04 -10.53 0.63
N LEU A 128 -12.33 -10.92 -0.43
CA LEU A 128 -12.43 -10.29 -1.74
C LEU A 128 -13.78 -10.59 -2.42
N ALA A 129 -14.38 -9.57 -3.01
CA ALA A 129 -15.51 -9.74 -3.91
C ALA A 129 -15.06 -10.47 -5.20
N ASN A 130 -15.97 -11.15 -5.90
CA ASN A 130 -15.63 -11.86 -7.13
C ASN A 130 -15.14 -10.95 -8.26
N ASP A 131 -15.55 -9.69 -8.22
CA ASP A 131 -15.24 -8.63 -9.20
C ASP A 131 -14.32 -7.54 -8.63
N TYR A 132 -13.49 -7.89 -7.65
CA TYR A 132 -12.61 -6.92 -7.00
C TYR A 132 -11.63 -6.26 -7.98
N GLU A 133 -11.31 -4.99 -7.71
CA GLU A 133 -10.20 -4.27 -8.32
C GLU A 133 -9.02 -4.23 -7.35
N LEU A 134 -7.85 -4.72 -7.78
CA LEU A 134 -6.59 -4.55 -7.07
C LEU A 134 -5.65 -3.68 -7.88
N THR A 135 -5.55 -2.42 -7.46
CA THR A 135 -4.68 -1.41 -8.09
C THR A 135 -3.32 -1.37 -7.40
N LEU A 136 -2.27 -1.49 -8.20
CA LEU A 136 -0.89 -1.26 -7.76
C LEU A 136 -0.36 0.04 -8.35
N GLU A 137 0.04 0.99 -7.49
CA GLU A 137 0.67 2.24 -7.91
C GLU A 137 2.17 2.04 -8.12
N GLY A 138 2.73 2.71 -9.13
CA GLY A 138 4.14 2.52 -9.41
C GLY A 138 4.76 3.48 -10.41
N ARG A 139 5.99 3.14 -10.75
CA ARG A 139 6.82 3.82 -11.75
C ARG A 139 7.13 2.89 -12.90
N ILE A 140 7.26 3.44 -14.09
CA ILE A 140 7.64 2.71 -15.30
C ILE A 140 8.96 1.96 -15.11
N HIS A 141 9.94 2.60 -14.45
CA HIS A 141 11.26 2.02 -14.16
C HIS A 141 11.20 0.64 -13.46
N ASP A 142 10.18 0.40 -12.66
CA ASP A 142 10.03 -0.83 -11.89
C ASP A 142 9.33 -1.97 -12.67
N LEU A 143 8.84 -1.69 -13.89
CA LEU A 143 8.12 -2.65 -14.73
C LEU A 143 9.09 -3.65 -15.36
N VAL A 144 9.66 -4.51 -14.55
CA VAL A 144 10.54 -5.61 -15.02
C VAL A 144 9.75 -6.92 -15.04
N PRO A 145 10.00 -7.82 -16.01
CA PRO A 145 9.20 -9.03 -16.22
C PRO A 145 9.00 -9.86 -14.95
N GLU A 146 10.06 -10.10 -14.18
CA GLU A 146 10.01 -10.87 -12.94
C GLU A 146 8.98 -10.32 -11.93
N LYS A 147 8.96 -8.99 -11.74
CA LYS A 147 8.02 -8.34 -10.84
C LYS A 147 6.60 -8.35 -11.40
N MET A 148 6.45 -8.08 -12.69
CA MET A 148 5.16 -8.10 -13.37
C MET A 148 4.49 -9.47 -13.28
N ASP A 149 5.24 -10.55 -13.47
CA ASP A 149 4.75 -11.93 -13.32
C ASP A 149 4.24 -12.18 -11.89
N VAL A 150 4.95 -11.69 -10.88
CA VAL A 150 4.51 -11.78 -9.49
C VAL A 150 3.21 -11.01 -9.28
N TRP A 151 3.12 -9.76 -9.74
CA TRP A 151 1.93 -8.94 -9.53
C TRP A 151 0.69 -9.54 -10.20
N MET A 152 0.80 -9.93 -11.47
CA MET A 152 -0.32 -10.47 -12.23
C MET A 152 -0.77 -11.84 -11.70
N SER A 153 0.18 -12.72 -11.36
CA SER A 153 -0.15 -14.05 -10.82
C SER A 153 -0.75 -14.01 -9.42
N HIS A 154 -0.65 -12.87 -8.70
CA HIS A 154 -1.22 -12.68 -7.38
C HIS A 154 -2.37 -11.65 -7.36
N GLY A 155 -3.05 -11.47 -8.50
CA GLY A 155 -4.34 -10.81 -8.55
C GLY A 155 -4.31 -9.29 -8.80
N VAL A 156 -3.15 -8.67 -9.06
CA VAL A 156 -3.12 -7.28 -9.55
C VAL A 156 -3.78 -7.24 -10.92
N ASN A 157 -4.87 -6.47 -11.05
CA ASN A 157 -5.63 -6.35 -12.29
C ASN A 157 -5.75 -4.90 -12.80
N ARG A 158 -5.15 -3.95 -12.07
CA ARG A 158 -5.03 -2.56 -12.49
C ARG A 158 -3.67 -1.97 -12.06
N MET A 159 -3.06 -1.17 -12.94
CA MET A 159 -1.84 -0.43 -12.63
C MET A 159 -2.10 1.08 -12.69
N SER A 160 -1.58 1.82 -11.71
CA SER A 160 -1.56 3.27 -11.69
C SER A 160 -0.12 3.76 -11.82
N LEU A 161 0.26 4.27 -13.01
CA LEU A 161 1.66 4.60 -13.30
C LEU A 161 1.90 6.11 -13.31
N GLY A 162 2.88 6.53 -12.52
CA GLY A 162 3.34 7.90 -12.46
C GLY A 162 4.23 8.27 -13.64
N VAL A 163 3.67 8.66 -14.77
CA VAL A 163 4.40 9.08 -15.99
C VAL A 163 4.99 10.47 -15.85
N GLN A 164 4.21 11.45 -15.41
CA GLN A 164 4.52 12.87 -15.19
C GLN A 164 4.77 13.68 -16.47
N SER A 165 5.54 13.15 -17.43
CA SER A 165 5.84 13.78 -18.73
C SER A 165 6.32 12.72 -19.71
N PHE A 166 6.05 12.94 -21.01
CA PHE A 166 6.59 12.13 -22.11
C PHE A 166 7.90 12.71 -22.68
N HIS A 167 8.44 13.81 -22.14
CA HIS A 167 9.69 14.40 -22.58
C HIS A 167 10.85 14.03 -21.66
N THR A 168 11.90 13.40 -22.20
CA THR A 168 13.06 12.91 -21.45
C THR A 168 13.66 14.01 -20.56
N HIS A 169 13.89 15.21 -21.08
CA HIS A 169 14.53 16.27 -20.29
C HIS A 169 13.67 16.73 -19.10
N VAL A 170 12.35 16.81 -19.27
CA VAL A 170 11.40 17.14 -18.18
C VAL A 170 11.42 16.03 -17.15
N ARG A 171 11.38 14.77 -17.58
CA ARG A 171 11.44 13.60 -16.69
C ARG A 171 12.70 13.63 -15.83
N ARG A 172 13.87 13.91 -16.42
CA ARG A 172 15.14 14.03 -15.67
C ARG A 172 15.13 15.16 -14.64
N GLN A 173 14.56 16.31 -14.98
CA GLN A 173 14.39 17.42 -14.03
C GLN A 173 13.45 17.06 -12.87
N LEU A 174 12.47 16.21 -13.12
CA LEU A 174 11.54 15.71 -12.10
C LEU A 174 12.12 14.54 -11.27
N GLY A 175 13.37 14.12 -11.52
CA GLY A 175 14.00 13.01 -10.81
C GLY A 175 13.52 11.62 -11.28
N ARG A 176 13.04 11.53 -12.55
CA ARG A 176 12.67 10.24 -13.16
C ARG A 176 13.88 9.63 -13.88
N LEU A 177 14.01 8.32 -13.80
CA LEU A 177 15.16 7.57 -14.34
C LEU A 177 14.99 7.23 -15.81
N ASP A 178 13.77 6.98 -16.25
CA ASP A 178 13.45 6.55 -17.61
C ASP A 178 13.37 7.72 -18.57
N ASP A 179 13.66 7.46 -19.85
CA ASP A 179 13.49 8.37 -20.95
C ASP A 179 12.12 8.23 -21.63
N GLN A 180 11.90 9.03 -22.69
CA GLN A 180 10.64 9.01 -23.44
C GLN A 180 10.42 7.71 -24.21
N ASP A 181 11.49 7.00 -24.58
CA ASP A 181 11.39 5.77 -25.40
C ASP A 181 10.97 4.57 -24.53
N THR A 182 11.12 4.71 -23.18
CA THR A 182 10.68 3.70 -22.20
C THR A 182 9.21 3.89 -21.79
N VAL A 183 8.64 5.07 -22.02
CA VAL A 183 7.29 5.46 -21.58
C VAL A 183 6.26 5.22 -22.67
#